data_0c4af6588edefb4b5bcf253906b270af
#
_entry.id   0c4af6588edefb4b5bcf253906b270af
#
_cell.length_a   1.000
_cell.length_b   1.000
_cell.length_c   1.000
_cell.angle_alpha   90.00
_cell.angle_beta   90.00
_cell.angle_gamma   90.00
#
_symmetry.space_group_name_H-M   'P 1'
#
loop_
_entity.id
_entity.type
_entity.pdbx_description
1 polymer ?
#
loop_
_entity_poly.entity_id
_entity_poly.type
_entity_poly.pdbx_seq_one_letter_code
_entity_poly.pdbx_strand_id
1 'polypeptide(L)'
;MKEATGYYHYRLAQFLYKNGITVSVVNPLSVKRFIQMKLAKVKTDKSDAKAICEYAVINEVPLYTALTDVQSECLQLFRLLDSYLKKRTATKNKMHGEEVLGLPSKFVYRSLRRNRKHLDKEVNSIEEKLLSLVKQEQQHQLTLLTSIPGIGIRTALFLIV
;
A
#
# COMPACT_ATOMS: atom_id res chain seq x y z
N MET A 1 -19.56 -0.99 -10.48
CA MET A 1 -18.33 -0.70 -9.74
C MET A 1 -17.23 -1.59 -10.30
N LYS A 2 -16.34 -1.07 -11.12
CA LYS A 2 -15.06 -1.74 -11.36
C LYS A 2 -14.31 -1.71 -10.05
N GLU A 3 -13.67 -2.82 -9.72
CA GLU A 3 -12.78 -2.95 -8.57
C GLU A 3 -12.00 -1.66 -8.37
N ALA A 4 -12.00 -1.14 -7.15
CA ALA A 4 -11.16 0.01 -6.78
C ALA A 4 -9.69 -0.46 -6.75
N THR A 5 -9.21 -0.96 -7.90
CA THR A 5 -7.82 -1.24 -8.15
C THR A 5 -7.13 0.09 -8.36
N GLY A 6 -6.70 0.72 -7.27
CA GLY A 6 -5.96 1.95 -7.35
C GLY A 6 -6.46 3.03 -6.41
N TYR A 7 -5.88 4.20 -6.53
CA TYR A 7 -6.02 5.32 -5.62
C TYR A 7 -7.20 6.26 -5.93
N TYR A 8 -8.06 5.91 -6.90
CA TYR A 8 -9.14 6.80 -7.37
C TYR A 8 -10.20 7.11 -6.30
N HIS A 9 -10.53 6.14 -5.44
CA HIS A 9 -11.47 6.34 -4.34
C HIS A 9 -10.96 7.35 -3.31
N TYR A 10 -9.65 7.49 -3.15
CA TYR A 10 -9.03 8.37 -2.15
C TYR A 10 -9.40 9.83 -2.36
N ARG A 11 -9.29 10.33 -3.60
CA ARG A 11 -9.62 11.73 -3.93
C ARG A 11 -11.09 12.03 -3.68
N LEU A 12 -11.97 11.10 -4.06
CA LEU A 12 -13.41 11.25 -3.84
C LEU A 12 -13.74 11.22 -2.34
N ALA A 13 -13.22 10.26 -1.60
CA ALA A 13 -13.44 10.15 -0.15
C ALA A 13 -12.98 11.41 0.59
N GLN A 14 -11.78 11.90 0.26
CA GLN A 14 -11.23 13.14 0.82
C GLN A 14 -12.09 14.36 0.48
N PHE A 15 -12.55 14.48 -0.76
CA PHE A 15 -13.40 15.58 -1.19
C PHE A 15 -14.73 15.58 -0.43
N LEU A 16 -15.40 14.44 -0.34
CA LEU A 16 -16.67 14.29 0.38
C LEU A 16 -16.49 14.59 1.87
N TYR A 17 -15.45 14.05 2.49
CA TYR A 17 -15.13 14.28 3.90
C TYR A 17 -14.89 15.78 4.20
N LYS A 18 -14.12 16.47 3.35
CA LYS A 18 -13.87 17.92 3.48
C LYS A 18 -15.13 18.76 3.33
N ASN A 19 -16.14 18.26 2.63
CA ASN A 19 -17.45 18.91 2.49
C ASN A 19 -18.46 18.46 3.56
N GLY A 20 -18.02 17.83 4.65
CA GLY A 20 -18.88 17.44 5.77
C GLY A 20 -19.79 16.24 5.48
N ILE A 21 -19.56 15.52 4.37
CA ILE A 21 -20.32 14.33 4.01
C ILE A 21 -19.70 13.11 4.70
N THR A 22 -20.51 12.38 5.47
CA THR A 22 -20.11 11.13 6.10
C THR A 22 -19.81 10.09 5.02
N VAL A 23 -18.61 9.54 5.03
CA VAL A 23 -18.14 8.59 4.03
C VAL A 23 -17.67 7.29 4.71
N SER A 24 -17.93 6.18 4.07
CA SER A 24 -17.35 4.88 4.42
C SER A 24 -16.66 4.28 3.20
N VAL A 25 -15.45 3.80 3.39
CA VAL A 25 -14.70 3.08 2.35
C VAL A 25 -14.67 1.61 2.74
N VAL A 26 -15.39 0.80 1.96
CA VAL A 26 -15.54 -0.63 2.23
C VAL A 26 -14.72 -1.47 1.25
N ASN A 27 -14.30 -2.65 1.70
CA ASN A 27 -13.57 -3.58 0.84
C ASN A 27 -14.48 -4.08 -0.29
N PRO A 28 -14.11 -3.89 -1.57
CA PRO A 28 -14.90 -4.36 -2.71
C PRO A 28 -15.21 -5.86 -2.67
N LEU A 29 -14.31 -6.67 -2.12
CA LEU A 29 -14.52 -8.10 -1.98
C LEU A 29 -15.68 -8.44 -1.02
N SER A 30 -15.82 -7.68 0.06
CA SER A 30 -16.91 -7.87 1.03
C SER A 30 -18.27 -7.58 0.38
N VAL A 31 -18.37 -6.48 -0.35
CA VAL A 31 -19.59 -6.13 -1.11
C VAL A 31 -19.87 -7.18 -2.20
N LYS A 32 -18.85 -7.63 -2.92
CA LYS A 32 -18.99 -8.68 -3.93
C LYS A 32 -19.55 -9.98 -3.33
N ARG A 33 -19.02 -10.42 -2.19
CA ARG A 33 -19.53 -11.63 -1.49
C ARG A 33 -20.97 -11.44 -1.02
N PHE A 34 -21.31 -10.27 -0.53
CA PHE A 34 -22.68 -9.93 -0.13
C PHE A 34 -23.65 -10.01 -1.31
N ILE A 35 -23.28 -9.51 -2.48
CA ILE A 35 -24.07 -9.62 -3.72
C ILE A 35 -24.23 -11.10 -4.13
N GLN A 36 -23.17 -11.89 -4.04
CA GLN A 36 -23.19 -13.31 -4.35
C GLN A 36 -24.12 -14.10 -3.41
N MET A 37 -24.12 -13.78 -2.12
CA MET A 37 -25.04 -14.40 -1.16
C MET A 37 -26.51 -14.15 -1.47
N LYS A 38 -26.83 -12.99 -2.09
CA LYS A 38 -28.21 -12.65 -2.50
C LYS A 38 -28.66 -13.29 -3.80
N LEU A 39 -27.85 -14.14 -4.42
CA LEU A 39 -28.16 -14.82 -5.69
C LEU A 39 -28.62 -13.88 -6.82
N ALA A 40 -28.13 -12.64 -6.83
CA ALA A 40 -28.50 -11.65 -7.84
C ALA A 40 -27.98 -12.10 -9.23
N LYS A 41 -28.92 -12.38 -10.13
CA LYS A 41 -28.64 -12.94 -11.47
C LYS A 41 -28.22 -11.87 -12.50
N VAL A 42 -28.53 -10.59 -12.28
CA VAL A 42 -28.27 -9.54 -13.27
C VAL A 42 -27.33 -8.49 -12.68
N LYS A 43 -26.22 -8.27 -13.37
CA LYS A 43 -25.23 -7.26 -12.99
C LYS A 43 -25.45 -5.99 -13.83
N THR A 44 -25.90 -4.94 -13.17
CA THR A 44 -26.01 -3.59 -13.73
C THR A 44 -25.49 -2.59 -12.70
N ASP A 45 -25.06 -1.40 -13.13
CA ASP A 45 -24.61 -0.35 -12.22
C ASP A 45 -25.68 0.01 -11.19
N LYS A 46 -26.96 -0.04 -11.59
CA LYS A 46 -28.09 0.22 -10.69
C LYS A 46 -28.25 -0.88 -9.63
N SER A 47 -28.08 -2.15 -10.00
CA SER A 47 -28.13 -3.27 -9.04
C SER A 47 -26.96 -3.23 -8.08
N ASP A 48 -25.78 -2.86 -8.56
CA ASP A 48 -24.58 -2.74 -7.75
C ASP A 48 -24.70 -1.58 -6.74
N ALA A 49 -25.22 -0.42 -7.17
CA ALA A 49 -25.49 0.72 -6.29
C ALA A 49 -26.51 0.38 -5.18
N LYS A 50 -27.59 -0.34 -5.52
CA LYS A 50 -28.58 -0.83 -4.56
C LYS A 50 -27.94 -1.80 -3.55
N ALA A 51 -27.12 -2.73 -4.01
CA ALA A 51 -26.45 -3.70 -3.15
C ALA A 51 -25.43 -3.03 -2.19
N ILE A 52 -24.75 -1.98 -2.64
CA ILE A 52 -23.85 -1.18 -1.77
C ILE A 52 -24.66 -0.48 -0.68
N CYS A 53 -25.80 0.10 -1.03
CA CYS A 53 -26.70 0.75 -0.06
C CYS A 53 -27.20 -0.25 0.97
N GLU A 54 -27.71 -1.40 0.52
CA GLU A 54 -28.20 -2.46 1.41
C GLU A 54 -27.07 -3.03 2.31
N TYR A 55 -25.86 -3.19 1.76
CA TYR A 55 -24.69 -3.60 2.53
C TYR A 55 -24.42 -2.61 3.68
N ALA A 56 -24.45 -1.32 3.40
CA ALA A 56 -24.17 -0.27 4.38
C ALA A 56 -25.26 -0.16 5.48
N VAL A 57 -26.51 -0.52 5.16
CA VAL A 57 -27.62 -0.52 6.14
C VAL A 57 -27.54 -1.73 7.07
N ILE A 58 -27.15 -2.90 6.53
CA ILE A 58 -27.16 -4.16 7.29
C ILE A 58 -25.88 -4.33 8.12
N ASN A 59 -24.75 -3.80 7.65
CA ASN A 59 -23.45 -4.00 8.28
C ASN A 59 -22.97 -2.70 8.94
N GLU A 60 -22.32 -2.81 10.08
CA GLU A 60 -21.54 -1.71 10.65
C GLU A 60 -20.33 -1.45 9.76
N VAL A 61 -20.31 -0.30 9.11
CA VAL A 61 -19.21 0.09 8.22
C VAL A 61 -18.36 1.18 8.89
N PRO A 62 -17.03 1.05 8.87
CA PRO A 62 -16.16 2.03 9.49
C PRO A 62 -16.27 3.37 8.77
N LEU A 63 -16.35 4.45 9.53
CA LEU A 63 -16.34 5.80 8.97
C LEU A 63 -14.93 6.16 8.49
N TYR A 64 -14.89 6.80 7.33
CA TYR A 64 -13.65 7.32 6.77
C TYR A 64 -13.18 8.54 7.57
N THR A 65 -11.94 8.50 8.00
CA THR A 65 -11.23 9.64 8.58
C THR A 65 -10.13 10.06 7.61
N ALA A 66 -10.07 11.35 7.30
CA ALA A 66 -9.01 11.85 6.43
C ALA A 66 -7.66 11.69 7.12
N LEU A 67 -6.68 11.21 6.37
CA LEU A 67 -5.30 11.17 6.83
C LEU A 67 -4.73 12.58 6.95
N THR A 68 -3.86 12.79 7.92
CA THR A 68 -3.04 14.00 7.99
C THR A 68 -2.09 14.05 6.78
N ASP A 69 -1.56 15.23 6.49
CA ASP A 69 -0.60 15.38 5.38
C ASP A 69 0.63 14.50 5.58
N VAL A 70 1.12 14.38 6.81
CA VAL A 70 2.26 13.50 7.17
C VAL A 70 1.91 12.03 7.00
N GLN A 71 0.74 11.60 7.47
CA GLN A 71 0.29 10.21 7.24
C GLN A 71 0.16 9.89 5.75
N SER A 72 -0.34 10.84 4.96
CA SER A 72 -0.45 10.70 3.50
C SER A 72 0.92 10.59 2.84
N GLU A 73 1.90 11.41 3.26
CA GLU A 73 3.29 11.35 2.79
C GLU A 73 3.93 10.00 3.18
N CYS A 74 3.79 9.57 4.41
CA CYS A 74 4.29 8.28 4.88
C CYS A 74 3.73 7.13 4.05
N LEU A 75 2.43 7.12 3.78
CA LEU A 75 1.79 6.09 2.97
C LEU A 75 2.31 6.05 1.52
N GLN A 76 2.58 7.24 0.92
CA GLN A 76 3.18 7.34 -0.41
C GLN A 76 4.62 6.79 -0.43
N LEU A 77 5.43 7.17 0.57
CA LEU A 77 6.79 6.68 0.73
C LEU A 77 6.85 5.16 0.92
N PHE A 78 5.92 4.59 1.71
CA PHE A 78 5.83 3.14 1.89
C PHE A 78 5.54 2.40 0.59
N ARG A 79 4.60 2.90 -0.20
CA ARG A 79 4.28 2.31 -1.50
C ARG A 79 5.47 2.36 -2.46
N LEU A 80 6.20 3.47 -2.45
CA LEU A 80 7.41 3.61 -3.23
C LEU A 80 8.50 2.65 -2.76
N LEU A 81 8.69 2.54 -1.44
CA LEU A 81 9.63 1.61 -0.81
C LEU A 81 9.33 0.16 -1.21
N ASP A 82 8.07 -0.28 -1.08
CA ASP A 82 7.65 -1.64 -1.48
C ASP A 82 7.95 -1.92 -2.96
N SER A 83 7.64 -0.95 -3.84
CA SER A 83 7.97 -1.04 -5.26
C SER A 83 9.47 -1.21 -5.52
N TYR A 84 10.30 -0.44 -4.82
CA TYR A 84 11.76 -0.51 -4.99
C TYR A 84 12.36 -1.78 -4.40
N LEU A 85 11.84 -2.28 -3.28
CA LEU A 85 12.22 -3.57 -2.70
C LEU A 85 11.90 -4.73 -3.65
N LYS A 86 10.73 -4.73 -4.28
CA LYS A 86 10.36 -5.72 -5.30
C LYS A 86 11.28 -5.66 -6.52
N LYS A 87 11.56 -4.46 -7.04
CA LYS A 87 12.49 -4.26 -8.16
C LYS A 87 13.91 -4.71 -7.81
N ARG A 88 14.39 -4.40 -6.60
CA ARG A 88 15.69 -4.84 -6.09
C ARG A 88 15.80 -6.36 -6.04
N THR A 89 14.78 -7.03 -5.52
CA THR A 89 14.70 -8.50 -5.46
C THR A 89 14.68 -9.10 -6.87
N ALA A 90 13.87 -8.56 -7.78
CA ALA A 90 13.82 -8.98 -9.17
C ALA A 90 15.18 -8.82 -9.87
N THR A 91 15.87 -7.68 -9.64
CA THR A 91 17.22 -7.44 -10.19
C THR A 91 18.23 -8.43 -9.63
N LYS A 92 18.19 -8.73 -8.31
CA LYS A 92 19.04 -9.73 -7.68
C LYS A 92 18.83 -11.12 -8.29
N ASN A 93 17.57 -11.52 -8.45
CA ASN A 93 17.22 -12.83 -9.03
C ASN A 93 17.69 -12.92 -10.49
N LYS A 94 17.56 -11.82 -11.27
CA LYS A 94 18.07 -11.79 -12.63
C LYS A 94 19.59 -11.91 -12.68
N MET A 95 20.32 -11.22 -11.79
CA MET A 95 21.78 -11.38 -11.69
C MET A 95 22.18 -12.82 -11.39
N HIS A 96 21.48 -13.46 -10.44
CA HIS A 96 21.73 -14.87 -10.12
C HIS A 96 21.42 -15.79 -11.31
N GLY A 97 20.34 -15.55 -12.05
CA GLY A 97 20.04 -16.30 -13.27
C GLY A 97 21.15 -16.21 -14.32
N GLU A 98 21.70 -15.01 -14.55
CA GLU A 98 22.84 -14.82 -15.46
C GLU A 98 24.11 -15.58 -14.99
N GLU A 99 24.35 -15.64 -13.68
CA GLU A 99 25.46 -16.41 -13.09
C GLU A 99 25.27 -17.92 -13.32
N VAL A 100 24.06 -18.43 -13.12
CA VAL A 100 23.73 -19.86 -13.30
C VAL A 100 23.88 -20.29 -14.76
N LEU A 101 23.66 -19.40 -15.73
CA LEU A 101 23.89 -19.66 -17.16
C LEU A 101 25.38 -19.87 -17.51
N GLY A 102 26.30 -19.57 -16.58
CA GLY A 102 27.73 -19.94 -16.65
C GLY A 102 28.62 -18.93 -17.36
N LEU A 103 28.10 -18.09 -18.26
CA LEU A 103 28.91 -17.10 -19.00
C LEU A 103 28.11 -15.76 -19.12
N PRO A 104 27.93 -15.03 -18.02
CA PRO A 104 27.19 -13.77 -18.08
C PRO A 104 27.95 -12.73 -18.93
N SER A 105 27.22 -12.06 -19.82
CA SER A 105 27.77 -10.91 -20.55
C SER A 105 28.25 -9.85 -19.57
N LYS A 106 29.50 -9.43 -19.69
CA LYS A 106 30.09 -8.38 -18.84
C LYS A 106 29.27 -7.08 -18.87
N PHE A 107 28.68 -6.76 -20.01
CA PHE A 107 27.82 -5.56 -20.17
C PHE A 107 26.50 -5.71 -19.39
N VAL A 108 25.80 -6.85 -19.56
CA VAL A 108 24.54 -7.14 -18.88
C VAL A 108 24.76 -7.12 -17.35
N TYR A 109 25.77 -7.83 -16.88
CA TYR A 109 26.07 -7.91 -15.46
C TYR A 109 26.43 -6.54 -14.86
N ARG A 110 27.23 -5.74 -15.56
CA ARG A 110 27.56 -4.37 -15.14
C ARG A 110 26.32 -3.48 -15.08
N SER A 111 25.42 -3.60 -16.02
CA SER A 111 24.15 -2.84 -16.05
C SER A 111 23.25 -3.22 -14.86
N LEU A 112 23.07 -4.52 -14.63
CA LEU A 112 22.27 -5.01 -13.49
C LEU A 112 22.86 -4.58 -12.14
N ARG A 113 24.18 -4.66 -11.98
CA ARG A 113 24.89 -4.23 -10.78
C ARG A 113 24.70 -2.73 -10.50
N ARG A 114 24.77 -1.90 -11.55
CA ARG A 114 24.54 -0.46 -11.45
C ARG A 114 23.10 -0.16 -11.05
N ASN A 115 22.12 -0.83 -11.66
CA ASN A 115 20.71 -0.70 -11.31
C ASN A 115 20.45 -1.11 -9.86
N ARG A 116 20.99 -2.24 -9.41
CA ARG A 116 20.91 -2.69 -8.02
C ARG A 116 21.46 -1.65 -7.05
N LYS A 117 22.66 -1.12 -7.34
CA LYS A 117 23.29 -0.09 -6.50
C LYS A 117 22.46 1.20 -6.42
N HIS A 118 21.80 1.58 -7.51
CA HIS A 118 20.86 2.70 -7.53
C HIS A 118 19.64 2.41 -6.64
N LEU A 119 19.02 1.25 -6.79
CA LEU A 119 17.87 0.85 -5.97
C LEU A 119 18.23 0.76 -4.47
N ASP A 120 19.43 0.29 -4.12
CA ASP A 120 19.88 0.25 -2.72
C ASP A 120 19.98 1.67 -2.14
N LYS A 121 20.48 2.65 -2.90
CA LYS A 121 20.53 4.05 -2.47
C LYS A 121 19.14 4.66 -2.26
N GLU A 122 18.23 4.43 -3.21
CA GLU A 122 16.86 4.95 -3.14
C GLU A 122 16.11 4.34 -1.94
N VAL A 123 16.24 3.04 -1.71
CA VAL A 123 15.65 2.36 -0.54
C VAL A 123 16.13 3.00 0.75
N ASN A 124 17.43 3.22 0.91
CA ASN A 124 17.99 3.85 2.11
C ASN A 124 17.46 5.28 2.31
N SER A 125 17.44 6.08 1.25
CA SER A 125 16.94 7.45 1.31
C SER A 125 15.46 7.54 1.73
N ILE A 126 14.62 6.64 1.19
CA ILE A 126 13.21 6.57 1.56
C ILE A 126 13.05 6.12 3.02
N GLU A 127 13.83 5.13 3.47
CA GLU A 127 13.78 4.66 4.86
C GLU A 127 14.20 5.75 5.85
N GLU A 128 15.24 6.52 5.54
CA GLU A 128 15.68 7.66 6.34
C GLU A 128 14.58 8.74 6.44
N LYS A 129 13.97 9.07 5.32
CA LYS A 129 12.87 10.05 5.29
C LYS A 129 11.66 9.57 6.10
N LEU A 130 11.24 8.30 5.92
CA LEU A 130 10.15 7.69 6.70
C LEU A 130 10.47 7.73 8.20
N LEU A 131 11.68 7.32 8.57
CA LEU A 131 12.12 7.35 9.96
C LEU A 131 12.07 8.76 10.56
N SER A 132 12.46 9.77 9.80
CA SER A 132 12.41 11.17 10.25
C SER A 132 10.97 11.62 10.52
N LEU A 133 10.02 11.31 9.62
CA LEU A 133 8.62 11.68 9.76
C LEU A 133 7.96 10.99 10.96
N VAL A 134 8.17 9.66 11.09
CA VAL A 134 7.60 8.89 12.20
C VAL A 134 8.18 9.32 13.55
N LYS A 135 9.47 9.67 13.63
CA LYS A 135 10.08 10.22 14.86
C LYS A 135 9.47 11.55 15.28
N GLN A 136 9.06 12.38 14.35
CA GLN A 136 8.44 13.66 14.67
C GLN A 136 7.06 13.53 15.28
N GLU A 137 6.23 12.59 14.80
CA GLU A 137 4.84 12.47 15.22
C GLU A 137 4.58 11.29 16.17
N GLN A 138 5.31 10.20 16.05
CA GLN A 138 4.97 8.91 16.68
C GLN A 138 6.19 8.22 17.31
N GLN A 139 7.13 8.96 17.84
CA GLN A 139 8.35 8.41 18.43
C GLN A 139 8.08 7.40 19.55
N HIS A 140 7.08 7.64 20.39
CA HIS A 140 6.72 6.73 21.47
C HIS A 140 6.30 5.35 20.93
N GLN A 141 5.44 5.32 19.92
CA GLN A 141 5.00 4.07 19.27
C GLN A 141 6.15 3.34 18.61
N LEU A 142 7.05 4.08 17.94
CA LEU A 142 8.24 3.50 17.33
C LEU A 142 9.12 2.82 18.38
N THR A 143 9.36 3.47 19.51
CA THR A 143 10.15 2.92 20.62
C THR A 143 9.51 1.67 21.19
N LEU A 144 8.19 1.69 21.42
CA LEU A 144 7.46 0.52 21.93
C LEU A 144 7.54 -0.66 20.96
N LEU A 145 7.31 -0.44 19.66
CA LEU A 145 7.36 -1.52 18.68
C LEU A 145 8.77 -2.09 18.52
N THR A 146 9.79 -1.24 18.52
CA THR A 146 11.17 -1.71 18.37
C THR A 146 11.73 -2.38 19.63
N SER A 147 11.09 -2.22 20.79
CA SER A 147 11.45 -2.96 22.01
C SER A 147 11.03 -4.43 21.96
N ILE A 148 10.11 -4.81 21.06
CA ILE A 148 9.62 -6.18 20.93
C ILE A 148 10.68 -7.01 20.16
N PRO A 149 11.20 -8.11 20.73
CA PRO A 149 12.16 -8.96 20.03
C PRO A 149 11.63 -9.44 18.67
N GLY A 150 12.43 -9.27 17.61
CA GLY A 150 12.05 -9.64 16.25
C GLY A 150 11.36 -8.53 15.43
N ILE A 151 10.96 -7.43 16.04
CA ILE A 151 10.44 -6.27 15.32
C ILE A 151 11.59 -5.30 15.04
N GLY A 152 12.10 -5.32 13.81
CA GLY A 152 13.08 -4.34 13.34
C GLY A 152 12.41 -3.00 12.98
N ILE A 153 13.22 -1.96 12.84
CA ILE A 153 12.76 -0.59 12.50
C ILE A 153 11.84 -0.58 11.28
N ARG A 154 12.16 -1.32 10.23
CA ARG A 154 11.33 -1.40 9.01
C ARG A 154 9.93 -1.97 9.29
N THR A 155 9.85 -3.04 10.09
CA THR A 155 8.58 -3.64 10.48
C THR A 155 7.78 -2.69 11.38
N ALA A 156 8.44 -2.02 12.32
CA ALA A 156 7.81 -1.02 13.17
C ALA A 156 7.24 0.15 12.36
N LEU A 157 8.01 0.70 11.41
CA LEU A 157 7.54 1.73 10.49
C LEU A 157 6.30 1.28 9.70
N PHE A 158 6.30 0.03 9.23
CA PHE A 158 5.15 -0.54 8.49
C PHE A 158 3.89 -0.68 9.35
N LEU A 159 4.03 -0.93 10.65
CA LEU A 159 2.90 -1.07 11.58
C LEU A 159 2.35 0.27 12.05
N ILE A 160 3.15 1.34 11.98
CA ILE A 160 2.78 2.70 12.41
C ILE A 160 2.01 3.45 11.31
N VAL A 161 2.33 3.22 10.05
CA VAL A 161 1.76 3.89 8.87
C VAL A 161 0.59 3.14 8.30
#